data_1c64d593cde40046a639c64ff60ce1ce
#
_entry.id   1c64d593cde40046a639c64ff60ce1ce
#
_cell.length_a   1.000
_cell.length_b   1.000
_cell.length_c   1.000
_cell.angle_alpha   90.00
_cell.angle_beta   90.00
_cell.angle_gamma   90.00
#
_symmetry.space_group_name_H-M   'P 1'
#
loop_
_entity.id
_entity.type
_entity.pdbx_description
1 polymer ?
#
loop_
_entity_poly.entity_id
_entity_poly.type
_entity_poly.pdbx_seq_one_letter_code
_entity_poly.pdbx_strand_id
1 'polypeptide(L)'
;LSDIGIYTPFNDNYPGAQACINMRANAHIWEGDNAAYVNATRMGGYAPHLGLVLREGEIKSYEISERDRNKGNSHTRGIISLNLPDMKLMPGDEQVFSWYIFSHKGGDDFRQKLLERESVWVSCNKYVFEKGETALVKISGGQMVKDCILKKNDVTIPMKKQGTAWYAEVVMDQLGEVRFDILYGAGKKTHANCLVISNVNDLIKKRVEFIVANQQMKSSNTRRDAYMVYDNEKNEIYLNNTHNCNPVDRDEGAERVGMGVLLAKYYQLHPVAEVKASLLRYASFLRNRLQDADYKTFSSVDQKGRNRAYNYVWVADFYFQMYKITNDKA
;
A
#
# COMPACT_ATOMS: atom_id res chain seq x y z
N LEU A 1 17.78 18.10 17.69
CA LEU A 1 17.49 18.17 16.25
C LEU A 1 16.36 17.19 15.96
N SER A 2 15.26 17.67 15.40
CA SER A 2 14.12 16.89 14.93
C SER A 2 13.87 17.19 13.46
N ASP A 3 13.11 16.31 12.79
CA ASP A 3 12.64 16.51 11.42
C ASP A 3 13.77 16.70 10.39
N ILE A 4 14.89 16.02 10.59
CA ILE A 4 15.99 15.98 9.64
C ILE A 4 15.77 14.81 8.68
N GLY A 5 15.74 15.10 7.38
CA GLY A 5 15.57 14.12 6.32
C GLY A 5 16.68 14.21 5.27
N ILE A 6 17.02 13.06 4.70
CA ILE A 6 17.92 12.95 3.55
C ILE A 6 17.05 12.85 2.30
N TYR A 7 17.07 13.88 1.46
CA TYR A 7 16.36 13.86 0.19
C TYR A 7 17.08 12.97 -0.82
N THR A 8 16.33 12.05 -1.41
CA THR A 8 16.85 11.19 -2.47
C THR A 8 16.60 11.83 -3.85
N PRO A 9 17.34 11.44 -4.90
CA PRO A 9 17.09 11.90 -6.26
C PRO A 9 15.86 11.21 -6.89
N PHE A 10 15.20 10.31 -6.17
CA PHE A 10 14.05 9.57 -6.68
C PHE A 10 12.78 10.41 -6.58
N ASN A 11 12.02 10.45 -7.65
CA ASN A 11 10.71 11.10 -7.71
C ASN A 11 9.89 10.44 -8.82
N ASP A 12 8.58 10.67 -8.81
CA ASP A 12 7.63 10.12 -9.78
C ASP A 12 7.21 11.12 -10.87
N ASN A 13 8.01 12.15 -11.13
CA ASN A 13 7.75 13.07 -12.23
C ASN A 13 7.56 12.31 -13.55
N TYR A 14 6.48 12.62 -14.27
CA TYR A 14 6.11 11.97 -15.52
C TYR A 14 6.40 12.87 -16.74
N PRO A 15 7.59 12.80 -17.32
CA PRO A 15 7.94 13.56 -18.53
C PRO A 15 7.45 12.91 -19.84
N GLY A 16 6.68 11.83 -19.77
CA GLY A 16 6.19 11.03 -20.89
C GLY A 16 6.64 9.56 -20.80
N ALA A 17 5.91 8.66 -21.44
CA ALA A 17 6.12 7.21 -21.27
C ALA A 17 7.56 6.76 -21.60
N GLN A 18 8.09 7.17 -22.77
CA GLN A 18 9.43 6.75 -23.21
C GLN A 18 10.54 7.31 -22.30
N ALA A 19 10.38 8.56 -21.86
CA ALA A 19 11.35 9.17 -20.94
C ALA A 19 11.30 8.47 -19.56
N CYS A 20 10.11 8.10 -19.06
CA CYS A 20 9.99 7.34 -17.82
C CYS A 20 10.67 5.98 -17.91
N ILE A 21 10.43 5.21 -18.98
CA ILE A 21 11.06 3.90 -19.21
C ILE A 21 12.60 4.01 -19.18
N ASN A 22 13.15 5.04 -19.80
CA ASN A 22 14.59 5.19 -19.96
C ASN A 22 15.30 5.81 -18.73
N MET A 23 14.64 6.76 -18.05
CA MET A 23 15.29 7.65 -17.08
C MET A 23 14.73 7.57 -15.66
N ARG A 24 13.61 6.87 -15.44
CA ARG A 24 12.99 6.77 -14.12
C ARG A 24 13.21 5.41 -13.48
N ALA A 25 13.09 5.38 -12.18
CA ALA A 25 13.20 4.18 -11.38
C ALA A 25 12.00 4.05 -10.41
N ASN A 26 11.60 2.82 -10.15
CA ASN A 26 10.74 2.49 -9.02
C ASN A 26 11.64 2.28 -7.81
N ALA A 27 11.48 3.08 -6.76
CA ALA A 27 12.24 2.96 -5.53
C ALA A 27 11.46 2.13 -4.52
N HIS A 28 12.02 0.97 -4.15
CA HIS A 28 11.52 0.13 -3.07
C HIS A 28 12.34 0.43 -1.83
N ILE A 29 11.70 1.03 -0.82
CA ILE A 29 12.37 1.54 0.36
C ILE A 29 12.03 0.65 1.55
N TRP A 30 13.04 0.32 2.32
CA TRP A 30 12.91 -0.24 3.65
C TRP A 30 13.62 0.70 4.64
N GLU A 31 12.86 1.30 5.54
CA GLU A 31 13.41 2.23 6.53
C GLU A 31 14.15 1.52 7.66
N GLY A 32 13.93 0.25 7.85
CA GLY A 32 14.51 -0.80 8.71
C GLY A 32 15.59 -0.42 9.74
N ASP A 33 15.51 0.70 10.38
CA ASP A 33 16.47 1.20 11.36
C ASP A 33 17.92 1.16 10.81
N ASN A 34 18.80 0.29 11.35
CA ASN A 34 20.18 0.14 10.86
C ASN A 34 20.28 -0.74 9.60
N ALA A 35 19.21 -1.44 9.21
CA ALA A 35 19.18 -2.25 7.98
C ALA A 35 18.47 -1.55 6.81
N ALA A 36 18.35 -0.23 6.87
CA ALA A 36 17.66 0.55 5.84
C ALA A 36 18.31 0.38 4.46
N TYR A 37 17.46 0.33 3.42
CA TYR A 37 17.90 0.27 2.05
C TYR A 37 16.93 0.94 1.08
N VAL A 38 17.45 1.29 -0.10
CA VAL A 38 16.66 1.65 -1.27
C VAL A 38 17.07 0.77 -2.44
N ASN A 39 16.12 0.01 -2.97
CA ASN A 39 16.29 -0.75 -4.20
C ASN A 39 15.57 0.00 -5.32
N ALA A 40 16.33 0.75 -6.13
CA ALA A 40 15.80 1.55 -7.22
C ALA A 40 15.95 0.80 -8.55
N THR A 41 14.84 0.26 -9.06
CA THR A 41 14.79 -0.49 -10.31
C THR A 41 14.33 0.41 -11.46
N ARG A 42 15.05 0.43 -12.57
CA ARG A 42 14.66 1.21 -13.76
C ARG A 42 13.29 0.78 -14.25
N MET A 43 12.44 1.73 -14.58
CA MET A 43 11.06 1.46 -15.02
C MET A 43 11.00 0.59 -16.27
N GLY A 44 12.01 0.67 -17.13
CA GLY A 44 12.11 -0.22 -18.30
C GLY A 44 12.54 -1.66 -18.00
N GLY A 45 12.85 -1.98 -16.74
CA GLY A 45 13.24 -3.34 -16.33
C GLY A 45 14.66 -3.75 -16.70
N TYR A 46 15.43 -2.92 -17.38
CA TYR A 46 16.78 -3.24 -17.84
C TYR A 46 17.83 -2.82 -16.83
N ALA A 47 18.75 -3.73 -16.53
CA ALA A 47 19.96 -3.43 -15.74
C ALA A 47 20.88 -2.42 -16.49
N PRO A 48 21.75 -1.69 -15.78
CA PRO A 48 21.94 -1.72 -14.33
C PRO A 48 20.85 -0.97 -13.57
N HIS A 49 20.48 -1.51 -12.42
CA HIS A 49 19.67 -0.85 -11.40
C HIS A 49 20.57 -0.23 -10.35
N LEU A 50 20.00 0.56 -9.41
CA LEU A 50 20.75 1.23 -8.35
C LEU A 50 20.30 0.71 -6.98
N GLY A 51 21.27 0.31 -6.15
CA GLY A 51 21.07 -0.07 -4.76
C GLY A 51 21.74 0.90 -3.80
N LEU A 52 21.05 1.25 -2.72
CA LEU A 52 21.59 1.95 -1.58
C LEU A 52 21.35 1.09 -0.34
N VAL A 53 22.38 0.88 0.47
CA VAL A 53 22.29 0.17 1.76
C VAL A 53 22.96 1.03 2.81
N LEU A 54 22.26 1.25 3.92
CA LEU A 54 22.81 2.01 5.04
C LEU A 54 24.04 1.28 5.61
N ARG A 55 25.14 1.99 5.71
CA ARG A 55 26.40 1.51 6.30
C ARG A 55 26.46 1.86 7.78
N GLU A 56 26.16 3.12 8.08
CA GLU A 56 26.28 3.70 9.41
C GLU A 56 25.12 4.65 9.68
N GLY A 57 24.64 4.68 10.90
CA GLY A 57 23.49 5.45 11.32
C GLY A 57 22.21 4.63 11.42
N GLU A 58 21.10 5.31 11.51
CA GLU A 58 19.74 4.75 11.63
C GLU A 58 18.76 5.58 10.81
N ILE A 59 17.79 4.94 10.18
CA ILE A 59 16.65 5.59 9.52
C ILE A 59 15.38 5.26 10.32
N LYS A 60 14.65 6.30 10.73
CA LYS A 60 13.43 6.18 11.53
C LYS A 60 12.18 5.93 10.68
N SER A 61 12.11 6.59 9.54
CA SER A 61 10.97 6.53 8.63
C SER A 61 11.36 7.02 7.24
N TYR A 62 10.44 6.94 6.29
CA TYR A 62 10.56 7.69 5.04
C TYR A 62 9.28 8.48 4.79
N GLU A 63 9.40 9.51 3.97
CA GLU A 63 8.30 10.36 3.56
C GLU A 63 8.31 10.50 2.04
N ILE A 64 7.13 10.59 1.46
CA ILE A 64 6.94 10.91 0.05
C ILE A 64 6.18 12.22 -0.02
N SER A 65 6.87 13.29 -0.40
CA SER A 65 6.26 14.62 -0.53
C SER A 65 5.25 14.63 -1.66
N GLU A 66 4.03 15.03 -1.38
CA GLU A 66 2.99 15.16 -2.39
C GLU A 66 3.25 16.33 -3.34
N ARG A 67 2.85 16.15 -4.58
CA ARG A 67 2.98 17.13 -5.66
C ARG A 67 2.45 18.52 -5.33
N ASP A 68 1.34 18.57 -4.58
CA ASP A 68 0.62 19.82 -4.32
C ASP A 68 1.08 20.56 -3.06
N ARG A 69 1.94 19.97 -2.24
CA ARG A 69 2.53 20.64 -1.06
C ARG A 69 3.42 21.82 -1.44
N ASN A 70 4.03 21.79 -2.61
CA ASN A 70 4.96 22.80 -3.09
C ASN A 70 4.41 23.42 -4.38
N LYS A 71 3.63 24.50 -4.25
CA LYS A 71 3.00 25.20 -5.40
C LYS A 71 3.97 25.61 -6.51
N GLY A 72 5.26 25.73 -6.20
CA GLY A 72 6.32 26.02 -7.19
C GLY A 72 6.78 24.81 -8.00
N ASN A 73 6.48 23.59 -7.56
CA ASN A 73 6.97 22.33 -8.16
C ASN A 73 5.84 21.40 -8.58
N SER A 74 4.79 21.93 -9.18
CA SER A 74 3.56 21.20 -9.56
C SER A 74 3.78 19.97 -10.46
N HIS A 75 4.95 19.82 -11.05
CA HIS A 75 5.33 18.68 -11.89
C HIS A 75 6.24 17.67 -11.20
N THR A 76 6.70 17.99 -9.98
CA THR A 76 7.55 17.06 -9.20
C THR A 76 6.63 16.30 -8.24
N ARG A 77 6.48 15.01 -8.52
CA ARG A 77 5.74 14.08 -7.67
C ARG A 77 6.71 13.32 -6.81
N GLY A 78 6.28 13.04 -5.56
CA GLY A 78 6.84 12.01 -4.77
C GLY A 78 8.36 12.12 -4.54
N ILE A 79 8.86 13.31 -4.17
CA ILE A 79 10.25 13.39 -3.68
C ILE A 79 10.33 12.55 -2.40
N ILE A 80 11.22 11.57 -2.42
CA ILE A 80 11.39 10.65 -1.30
C ILE A 80 12.44 11.21 -0.36
N SER A 81 12.08 11.36 0.91
CA SER A 81 12.96 11.73 2.00
C SER A 81 13.14 10.54 2.96
N LEU A 82 14.36 10.27 3.39
CA LEU A 82 14.68 9.31 4.43
C LEU A 82 14.90 10.08 5.73
N ASN A 83 14.04 9.85 6.71
CA ASN A 83 14.01 10.64 7.94
C ASN A 83 14.90 9.98 9.00
N LEU A 84 15.75 10.80 9.59
CA LEU A 84 16.64 10.41 10.68
C LEU A 84 15.89 10.37 12.01
N PRO A 85 16.36 9.61 13.00
CA PRO A 85 15.83 9.70 14.35
C PRO A 85 16.10 11.08 14.96
N ASP A 86 15.27 11.48 15.92
CA ASP A 86 15.50 12.70 16.69
C ASP A 86 16.82 12.58 17.46
N MET A 87 17.64 13.62 17.39
CA MET A 87 18.98 13.61 17.95
C MET A 87 19.20 14.78 18.92
N LYS A 88 19.89 14.52 20.00
CA LYS A 88 20.40 15.55 20.89
C LYS A 88 21.91 15.58 20.75
N LEU A 89 22.42 16.60 20.10
CA LEU A 89 23.87 16.82 19.94
C LEU A 89 24.30 17.97 20.84
N MET A 90 25.35 17.76 21.61
CA MET A 90 26.01 18.78 22.35
C MET A 90 27.13 19.42 21.52
N PRO A 91 27.66 20.61 21.86
CA PRO A 91 28.80 21.19 21.17
C PRO A 91 30.00 20.23 21.13
N GLY A 92 30.43 19.88 19.93
CA GLY A 92 31.51 18.93 19.70
C GLY A 92 31.08 17.50 19.39
N ASP A 93 29.78 17.17 19.55
CA ASP A 93 29.26 15.86 19.16
C ASP A 93 29.13 15.78 17.64
N GLU A 94 29.43 14.59 17.11
CA GLU A 94 29.24 14.25 15.69
C GLU A 94 28.32 13.05 15.54
N GLN A 95 27.46 13.09 14.53
CA GLN A 95 26.65 11.93 14.10
C GLN A 95 26.92 11.66 12.63
N VAL A 96 27.29 10.43 12.30
CA VAL A 96 27.63 10.03 10.94
C VAL A 96 26.51 9.19 10.33
N PHE A 97 26.13 9.53 9.11
CA PHE A 97 25.25 8.73 8.26
C PHE A 97 25.97 8.43 6.97
N SER A 98 26.14 7.17 6.66
CA SER A 98 26.84 6.76 5.44
C SER A 98 26.14 5.62 4.72
N TRP A 99 26.30 5.57 3.42
CA TRP A 99 25.62 4.63 2.52
C TRP A 99 26.61 3.93 1.60
N TYR A 100 26.37 2.65 1.35
CA TYR A 100 26.90 1.96 0.19
C TYR A 100 25.99 2.23 -1.00
N ILE A 101 26.56 2.68 -2.12
CA ILE A 101 25.86 2.88 -3.39
C ILE A 101 26.48 1.93 -4.40
N PHE A 102 25.66 1.14 -5.10
CA PHE A 102 26.13 0.14 -6.06
C PHE A 102 25.12 -0.13 -7.16
N SER A 103 25.60 -0.62 -8.30
CA SER A 103 24.73 -1.13 -9.36
C SER A 103 24.37 -2.60 -9.10
N HIS A 104 23.19 -3.02 -9.57
CA HIS A 104 22.76 -4.43 -9.50
C HIS A 104 21.94 -4.83 -10.72
N LYS A 105 21.77 -6.15 -10.91
CA LYS A 105 21.13 -6.75 -12.08
C LYS A 105 19.64 -7.13 -11.83
N GLY A 106 19.15 -7.00 -10.62
CA GLY A 106 17.78 -7.38 -10.22
C GLY A 106 17.72 -7.69 -8.73
N GLY A 107 16.55 -8.13 -8.25
CA GLY A 107 16.28 -8.33 -6.82
C GLY A 107 17.23 -9.31 -6.12
N ASP A 108 17.57 -10.41 -6.78
CA ASP A 108 18.47 -11.42 -6.18
C ASP A 108 19.90 -10.89 -6.06
N ASP A 109 20.42 -10.23 -7.10
CA ASP A 109 21.75 -9.60 -7.08
C ASP A 109 21.79 -8.44 -6.05
N PHE A 110 20.70 -7.66 -5.95
CA PHE A 110 20.59 -6.63 -4.91
C PHE A 110 20.69 -7.27 -3.51
N ARG A 111 19.91 -8.32 -3.24
CA ARG A 111 19.90 -9.02 -1.94
C ARG A 111 21.27 -9.60 -1.61
N GLN A 112 21.91 -10.25 -2.57
CA GLN A 112 23.28 -10.75 -2.38
C GLN A 112 24.24 -9.63 -1.98
N LYS A 113 24.24 -8.53 -2.71
CA LYS A 113 25.10 -7.37 -2.43
C LYS A 113 24.78 -6.68 -1.10
N LEU A 114 23.51 -6.68 -0.68
CA LEU A 114 23.11 -6.21 0.64
C LEU A 114 23.75 -7.06 1.75
N LEU A 115 23.66 -8.38 1.62
CA LEU A 115 24.22 -9.33 2.63
C LEU A 115 25.74 -9.28 2.71
N GLU A 116 26.44 -8.91 1.64
CA GLU A 116 27.89 -8.68 1.62
C GLU A 116 28.32 -7.43 2.43
N ARG A 117 27.35 -6.58 2.85
CA ARG A 117 27.58 -5.26 3.47
C ARG A 117 27.16 -5.16 4.95
N GLU A 118 27.29 -6.26 5.69
CA GLU A 118 26.96 -6.34 7.13
C GLU A 118 25.48 -5.99 7.46
N SER A 119 24.61 -6.06 6.48
CA SER A 119 23.19 -5.87 6.67
C SER A 119 22.45 -7.21 6.75
N VAL A 120 21.16 -7.16 7.08
CA VAL A 120 20.29 -8.33 7.14
C VAL A 120 19.10 -8.16 6.20
N TRP A 121 18.61 -9.30 5.70
CA TRP A 121 17.38 -9.37 4.96
C TRP A 121 16.34 -10.15 5.75
N VAL A 122 15.26 -9.47 6.15
CA VAL A 122 14.15 -10.08 6.88
C VAL A 122 13.07 -10.47 5.89
N SER A 123 12.52 -11.66 6.06
CA SER A 123 11.37 -12.14 5.28
C SER A 123 10.47 -13.04 6.13
N CYS A 124 9.18 -12.95 5.86
CA CYS A 124 8.16 -13.86 6.38
C CYS A 124 7.54 -14.65 5.22
N ASN A 125 6.98 -15.82 5.52
CA ASN A 125 6.24 -16.60 4.51
C ASN A 125 5.04 -15.81 3.95
N LYS A 126 4.47 -14.91 4.75
CA LYS A 126 3.49 -13.87 4.38
C LYS A 126 3.52 -12.74 5.42
N TYR A 127 2.82 -11.64 5.15
CA TYR A 127 2.78 -10.48 6.05
C TYR A 127 1.37 -10.20 6.58
N VAL A 128 0.35 -10.89 6.06
CA VAL A 128 -1.02 -10.88 6.59
C VAL A 128 -1.40 -12.31 6.95
N PHE A 129 -1.81 -12.50 8.20
CA PHE A 129 -2.14 -13.80 8.78
C PHE A 129 -3.58 -13.81 9.28
N GLU A 130 -4.27 -14.92 9.15
CA GLU A 130 -5.45 -15.16 9.95
C GLU A 130 -5.04 -15.54 11.37
N LYS A 131 -5.85 -15.15 12.36
CA LYS A 131 -5.57 -15.46 13.76
C LYS A 131 -5.40 -16.97 13.97
N GLY A 132 -4.29 -17.34 14.61
CA GLY A 132 -3.91 -18.74 14.90
C GLY A 132 -2.98 -19.35 13.86
N GLU A 133 -2.71 -18.67 12.75
CA GLU A 133 -1.70 -19.13 11.79
C GLU A 133 -0.27 -18.90 12.32
N THR A 134 0.68 -19.59 11.69
CA THR A 134 2.11 -19.50 12.07
C THR A 134 2.88 -18.67 11.05
N ALA A 135 3.55 -17.61 11.53
CA ALA A 135 4.55 -16.88 10.77
C ALA A 135 5.88 -17.65 10.78
N LEU A 136 6.43 -17.87 9.59
CA LEU A 136 7.79 -18.38 9.43
C LEU A 136 8.70 -17.18 9.14
N VAL A 137 9.38 -16.70 10.20
CA VAL A 137 10.30 -15.55 10.10
C VAL A 137 11.68 -16.07 9.75
N LYS A 138 12.27 -15.53 8.69
CA LYS A 138 13.63 -15.81 8.26
C LYS A 138 14.43 -14.51 8.23
N ILE A 139 15.58 -14.53 8.92
CA ILE A 139 16.54 -13.42 8.89
C ILE A 139 17.81 -13.94 8.24
N SER A 140 18.10 -13.49 7.04
CA SER A 140 19.32 -13.80 6.32
C SER A 140 20.36 -12.74 6.66
N GLY A 141 21.51 -13.14 7.16
CA GLY A 141 22.66 -12.26 7.39
C GLY A 141 23.82 -12.64 6.49
N GLY A 142 24.74 -11.70 6.23
CA GLY A 142 26.01 -11.98 5.63
C GLY A 142 26.95 -12.70 6.62
N GLN A 143 28.13 -13.09 6.16
CA GLN A 143 29.13 -13.77 7.01
C GLN A 143 29.58 -12.93 8.23
N MET A 144 29.43 -11.62 8.16
CA MET A 144 29.80 -10.68 9.22
C MET A 144 28.76 -10.66 10.36
N VAL A 145 27.52 -11.07 10.11
CA VAL A 145 26.46 -11.13 11.15
C VAL A 145 26.59 -12.44 11.91
N LYS A 146 27.07 -12.36 13.16
CA LYS A 146 27.35 -13.56 13.99
C LYS A 146 26.18 -14.00 14.83
N ASP A 147 25.33 -13.09 15.24
CA ASP A 147 24.19 -13.28 16.14
C ASP A 147 22.94 -12.55 15.64
N CYS A 148 21.80 -13.03 16.10
CA CYS A 148 20.51 -12.44 15.80
C CYS A 148 19.53 -12.83 16.92
N ILE A 149 18.77 -11.85 17.40
CA ILE A 149 17.72 -12.02 18.41
C ILE A 149 16.42 -11.48 17.83
N LEU A 150 15.37 -12.29 17.86
CA LEU A 150 14.02 -11.91 17.48
C LEU A 150 13.18 -11.68 18.74
N LYS A 151 12.43 -10.59 18.79
CA LYS A 151 11.47 -10.32 19.85
C LYS A 151 10.08 -10.04 19.29
N LYS A 152 9.05 -10.42 20.04
CA LYS A 152 7.66 -10.03 19.85
C LYS A 152 7.14 -9.51 21.19
N ASN A 153 6.69 -8.25 21.25
CA ASN A 153 6.25 -7.62 22.52
C ASN A 153 7.29 -7.78 23.64
N ASP A 154 8.55 -7.45 23.39
CA ASP A 154 9.71 -7.60 24.27
C ASP A 154 10.06 -9.04 24.68
N VAL A 155 9.28 -10.03 24.30
CA VAL A 155 9.56 -11.44 24.58
C VAL A 155 10.49 -12.00 23.49
N THR A 156 11.62 -12.57 23.92
CA THR A 156 12.56 -13.22 23.01
C THR A 156 11.97 -14.51 22.43
N ILE A 157 11.96 -14.61 21.13
CA ILE A 157 11.52 -15.79 20.40
C ILE A 157 12.73 -16.65 20.07
N PRO A 158 12.72 -17.96 20.42
CA PRO A 158 13.79 -18.88 20.08
C PRO A 158 13.99 -18.98 18.56
N MET A 159 15.25 -18.94 18.13
CA MET A 159 15.60 -19.05 16.72
C MET A 159 16.53 -20.22 16.47
N LYS A 160 16.37 -20.88 15.31
CA LYS A 160 17.29 -21.92 14.81
C LYS A 160 18.20 -21.33 13.75
N LYS A 161 19.51 -21.42 13.95
CA LYS A 161 20.51 -20.99 12.95
C LYS A 161 20.78 -22.09 11.94
N GLN A 162 20.76 -21.77 10.66
CA GLN A 162 21.12 -22.65 9.54
C GLN A 162 22.00 -21.87 8.56
N GLY A 163 23.28 -22.18 8.51
CA GLY A 163 24.25 -21.43 7.72
C GLY A 163 24.34 -19.97 8.20
N THR A 164 24.06 -19.03 7.30
CA THR A 164 24.04 -17.59 7.58
C THR A 164 22.64 -17.05 7.86
N ALA A 165 21.63 -17.90 8.04
CA ALA A 165 20.27 -17.48 8.30
C ALA A 165 19.73 -18.02 9.64
N TRP A 166 18.81 -17.26 10.23
CA TRP A 166 18.06 -17.63 11.45
C TRP A 166 16.58 -17.78 11.10
N TYR A 167 15.94 -18.75 11.71
CA TYR A 167 14.55 -19.11 11.49
C TYR A 167 13.79 -19.17 12.80
N ALA A 168 12.58 -18.63 12.82
CA ALA A 168 11.64 -18.74 13.92
C ALA A 168 10.24 -19.04 13.41
N GLU A 169 9.50 -19.82 14.20
CA GLU A 169 8.07 -20.05 14.03
C GLU A 169 7.32 -19.29 15.13
N VAL A 170 6.37 -18.44 14.76
CA VAL A 170 5.65 -17.58 15.70
C VAL A 170 4.15 -17.70 15.45
N VAL A 171 3.41 -18.12 16.46
CA VAL A 171 1.93 -18.16 16.39
C VAL A 171 1.40 -16.75 16.42
N MET A 172 0.52 -16.44 15.45
CA MET A 172 -0.12 -15.14 15.26
C MET A 172 -1.50 -15.15 15.93
N ASP A 173 -1.52 -15.02 17.25
CA ASP A 173 -2.68 -15.23 18.10
C ASP A 173 -3.45 -13.96 18.49
N GLN A 174 -2.89 -12.78 18.23
CA GLN A 174 -3.45 -11.49 18.60
C GLN A 174 -3.83 -10.71 17.33
N LEU A 175 -5.08 -10.27 17.22
CA LEU A 175 -5.54 -9.41 16.11
C LEU A 175 -4.86 -8.04 16.13
N GLY A 176 -4.61 -7.50 14.95
CA GLY A 176 -4.00 -6.19 14.75
C GLY A 176 -2.57 -6.28 14.23
N GLU A 177 -1.85 -5.18 14.34
CA GLU A 177 -0.45 -5.11 13.93
C GLU A 177 0.46 -5.86 14.90
N VAL A 178 1.38 -6.62 14.36
CA VAL A 178 2.42 -7.34 15.10
C VAL A 178 3.77 -6.90 14.56
N ARG A 179 4.58 -6.30 15.42
CA ARG A 179 5.95 -5.93 15.11
C ARG A 179 6.90 -6.99 15.69
N PHE A 180 7.82 -7.43 14.86
CA PHE A 180 8.98 -8.21 15.26
C PHE A 180 10.18 -7.28 15.34
N ASP A 181 10.75 -7.12 16.52
CA ASP A 181 12.00 -6.39 16.73
C ASP A 181 13.18 -7.35 16.60
N ILE A 182 14.18 -6.95 15.85
CA ILE A 182 15.33 -7.79 15.49
C ILE A 182 16.60 -7.05 15.90
N LEU A 183 17.39 -7.67 16.76
CA LEU A 183 18.72 -7.22 17.12
C LEU A 183 19.75 -8.11 16.43
N TYR A 184 20.78 -7.52 15.81
CA TYR A 184 21.78 -8.29 15.08
C TYR A 184 23.17 -7.63 15.13
N GLY A 185 24.21 -8.47 15.01
CA GLY A 185 25.60 -8.00 15.01
C GLY A 185 25.91 -7.17 16.26
N ALA A 186 26.73 -6.13 16.11
CA ALA A 186 27.18 -5.29 17.21
C ALA A 186 26.12 -4.26 17.65
N GLY A 187 24.95 -4.71 18.08
CA GLY A 187 23.88 -3.85 18.61
C GLY A 187 23.02 -3.14 17.54
N LYS A 188 23.15 -3.55 16.29
CA LYS A 188 22.28 -3.05 15.22
C LYS A 188 20.86 -3.59 15.41
N LYS A 189 19.87 -2.83 14.97
CA LYS A 189 18.45 -3.21 15.03
C LYS A 189 17.76 -3.07 13.68
N THR A 190 16.74 -3.85 13.49
CA THR A 190 15.75 -3.72 12.42
C THR A 190 14.43 -4.33 12.89
N HIS A 191 13.44 -4.37 12.01
CA HIS A 191 12.14 -4.93 12.36
C HIS A 191 11.44 -5.57 11.16
N ALA A 192 10.30 -6.21 11.43
CA ALA A 192 9.32 -6.59 10.43
C ALA A 192 7.91 -6.39 11.00
N ASN A 193 7.01 -5.88 10.18
CA ASN A 193 5.62 -5.66 10.56
C ASN A 193 4.72 -6.66 9.86
N CYS A 194 3.82 -7.27 10.60
CA CYS A 194 2.80 -8.18 10.11
C CYS A 194 1.42 -7.70 10.59
N LEU A 195 0.37 -8.12 9.89
CA LEU A 195 -1.01 -7.87 10.28
C LEU A 195 -1.69 -9.20 10.55
N VAL A 196 -2.38 -9.31 11.69
CA VAL A 196 -3.23 -10.45 12.02
C VAL A 196 -4.68 -10.04 11.89
N ILE A 197 -5.42 -10.74 11.05
CA ILE A 197 -6.82 -10.48 10.76
C ILE A 197 -7.70 -11.61 11.27
N SER A 198 -9.00 -11.35 11.40
CA SER A 198 -10.01 -12.40 11.55
C SER A 198 -10.15 -13.18 10.23
N ASN A 199 -10.95 -14.26 10.23
CA ASN A 199 -11.18 -15.02 9.01
C ASN A 199 -11.62 -14.11 7.85
N VAL A 200 -11.03 -14.29 6.69
CA VAL A 200 -11.23 -13.42 5.52
C VAL A 200 -12.67 -13.43 5.03
N ASN A 201 -13.39 -14.56 5.14
CA ASN A 201 -14.79 -14.64 4.73
C ASN A 201 -15.69 -13.80 5.65
N ASP A 202 -15.40 -13.77 6.95
CA ASP A 202 -16.11 -12.91 7.91
C ASP A 202 -15.83 -11.42 7.63
N LEU A 203 -14.60 -11.07 7.25
CA LEU A 203 -14.26 -9.70 6.87
C LEU A 203 -15.01 -9.28 5.60
N ILE A 204 -15.06 -10.14 4.58
CA ILE A 204 -15.80 -9.88 3.34
C ILE A 204 -17.29 -9.70 3.65
N LYS A 205 -17.89 -10.60 4.44
CA LYS A 205 -19.27 -10.49 4.87
C LYS A 205 -19.55 -9.15 5.54
N LYS A 206 -18.79 -8.79 6.57
CA LYS A 206 -18.92 -7.51 7.30
C LYS A 206 -18.74 -6.31 6.36
N ARG A 207 -17.82 -6.39 5.41
CA ARG A 207 -17.60 -5.32 4.42
C ARG A 207 -18.81 -5.16 3.50
N VAL A 208 -19.38 -6.24 3.02
CA VAL A 208 -20.61 -6.24 2.19
C VAL A 208 -21.78 -5.63 2.96
N GLU A 209 -22.02 -6.09 4.19
CA GLU A 209 -23.07 -5.57 5.06
C GLU A 209 -22.89 -4.07 5.32
N PHE A 210 -21.66 -3.64 5.58
CA PHE A 210 -21.34 -2.23 5.80
C PHE A 210 -21.60 -1.37 4.55
N ILE A 211 -21.23 -1.82 3.37
CA ILE A 211 -21.47 -1.09 2.11
C ILE A 211 -22.97 -0.89 1.90
N VAL A 212 -23.78 -1.95 2.05
CA VAL A 212 -25.23 -1.89 1.86
C VAL A 212 -25.90 -0.97 2.88
N ALA A 213 -25.48 -1.05 4.15
CA ALA A 213 -26.09 -0.30 5.23
C ALA A 213 -25.69 1.18 5.24
N ASN A 214 -24.41 1.49 4.99
CA ASN A 214 -23.83 2.78 5.29
C ASN A 214 -23.26 3.53 4.06
N GLN A 215 -22.89 2.85 2.98
CA GLN A 215 -22.25 3.47 1.84
C GLN A 215 -23.15 3.66 0.62
N GLN A 216 -24.34 3.08 0.59
CA GLN A 216 -25.29 3.40 -0.47
C GLN A 216 -26.07 4.67 -0.11
N MET A 217 -25.99 5.69 -0.98
CA MET A 217 -26.65 6.98 -0.78
C MET A 217 -28.15 6.84 -0.77
N LYS A 218 -28.79 7.26 0.32
CA LYS A 218 -30.24 7.19 0.53
C LYS A 218 -30.97 8.52 0.24
N SER A 219 -30.24 9.64 0.31
CA SER A 219 -30.81 10.97 0.09
C SER A 219 -31.30 11.15 -1.34
N SER A 220 -32.38 11.93 -1.51
CA SER A 220 -32.95 12.24 -2.83
C SER A 220 -32.16 13.36 -3.52
N ASN A 221 -30.92 13.06 -3.92
CA ASN A 221 -30.06 13.94 -4.70
C ASN A 221 -29.56 13.24 -5.97
N THR A 222 -28.70 13.90 -6.73
CA THR A 222 -28.15 13.35 -7.99
C THR A 222 -27.32 12.08 -7.78
N ARG A 223 -26.89 11.80 -6.54
CA ARG A 223 -26.07 10.64 -6.16
C ARG A 223 -26.87 9.53 -5.52
N ARG A 224 -28.21 9.66 -5.44
CA ARG A 224 -29.07 8.61 -4.87
C ARG A 224 -28.75 7.27 -5.49
N ASP A 225 -28.65 6.25 -4.65
CA ASP A 225 -28.32 4.86 -4.96
C ASP A 225 -26.87 4.59 -5.38
N ALA A 226 -26.00 5.63 -5.46
CA ALA A 226 -24.56 5.45 -5.63
C ALA A 226 -23.91 4.79 -4.41
N TYR A 227 -22.85 4.03 -4.65
CA TYR A 227 -21.93 3.65 -3.58
C TYR A 227 -20.91 4.77 -3.38
N MET A 228 -20.79 5.22 -2.14
CA MET A 228 -20.03 6.40 -1.76
C MET A 228 -18.82 6.03 -0.90
N VAL A 229 -17.80 6.88 -0.92
CA VAL A 229 -16.72 6.85 0.07
C VAL A 229 -17.30 7.18 1.45
N TYR A 230 -16.73 6.60 2.49
CA TYR A 230 -17.18 6.79 3.86
C TYR A 230 -16.04 7.29 4.74
N ASP A 231 -16.30 8.32 5.51
CA ASP A 231 -15.39 8.88 6.50
C ASP A 231 -15.57 8.11 7.82
N ASN A 232 -14.60 7.27 8.17
CA ASN A 232 -14.65 6.46 9.38
C ASN A 232 -14.42 7.26 10.67
N GLU A 233 -13.81 8.44 10.58
CA GLU A 233 -13.60 9.30 11.75
C GLU A 233 -14.89 10.01 12.13
N LYS A 234 -15.61 10.51 11.13
CA LYS A 234 -16.88 11.22 11.31
C LYS A 234 -18.10 10.30 11.30
N ASN A 235 -17.93 9.05 10.86
CA ASN A 235 -19.01 8.07 10.68
C ASN A 235 -20.11 8.54 9.73
N GLU A 236 -19.72 9.12 8.60
CA GLU A 236 -20.65 9.63 7.60
C GLU A 236 -20.17 9.39 6.16
N ILE A 237 -21.09 9.49 5.20
CA ILE A 237 -20.76 9.48 3.78
C ILE A 237 -19.90 10.69 3.45
N TYR A 238 -18.80 10.46 2.76
CA TYR A 238 -17.89 11.50 2.30
C TYR A 238 -18.51 12.27 1.12
N LEU A 239 -18.73 13.56 1.28
CA LEU A 239 -19.32 14.44 0.27
C LEU A 239 -18.39 15.61 -0.05
N ASN A 240 -18.33 16.02 -1.32
CA ASN A 240 -17.50 17.14 -1.78
C ASN A 240 -17.80 18.47 -1.06
N ASN A 241 -19.06 18.65 -0.63
CA ASN A 241 -19.51 19.88 0.03
C ASN A 241 -19.30 19.87 1.56
N THR A 242 -18.96 18.71 2.13
CA THR A 242 -18.72 18.57 3.58
C THR A 242 -17.25 18.31 3.91
N HIS A 243 -16.46 17.89 2.92
CA HIS A 243 -15.07 17.51 3.06
C HIS A 243 -14.21 18.28 2.06
N ASN A 244 -13.00 18.60 2.46
CA ASN A 244 -12.00 19.20 1.57
C ASN A 244 -11.39 18.11 0.67
N CYS A 245 -12.18 17.64 -0.29
CA CYS A 245 -11.76 16.60 -1.23
C CYS A 245 -11.44 17.18 -2.61
N ASN A 246 -10.63 16.43 -3.37
CA ASN A 246 -10.31 16.82 -4.74
C ASN A 246 -11.57 16.74 -5.62
N PRO A 247 -12.01 17.85 -6.23
CA PRO A 247 -13.20 17.86 -7.08
C PRO A 247 -13.05 17.07 -8.39
N VAL A 248 -11.89 16.53 -8.64
CA VAL A 248 -11.56 15.75 -9.85
C VAL A 248 -11.72 14.24 -9.63
N ASP A 249 -11.38 13.78 -8.43
CA ASP A 249 -11.55 12.39 -8.00
C ASP A 249 -12.82 12.34 -7.15
N ARG A 250 -13.83 11.67 -7.68
CA ARG A 250 -15.18 11.73 -7.12
C ARG A 250 -15.47 10.56 -6.19
N ASP A 251 -16.23 10.90 -5.18
CA ASP A 251 -16.69 9.99 -4.15
C ASP A 251 -17.77 9.01 -4.65
N GLU A 252 -18.54 9.35 -5.69
CA GLU A 252 -19.61 8.51 -6.27
C GLU A 252 -19.28 7.93 -7.65
N GLY A 253 -18.13 8.28 -8.21
CA GLY A 253 -17.83 8.06 -9.63
C GLY A 253 -17.61 6.61 -10.05
N ALA A 254 -17.34 6.43 -11.33
CA ALA A 254 -17.05 5.12 -11.92
C ALA A 254 -15.89 4.39 -11.24
N GLU A 255 -15.01 5.10 -10.56
CA GLU A 255 -13.92 4.53 -9.77
C GLU A 255 -14.39 3.80 -8.50
N ARG A 256 -15.65 3.99 -8.08
CA ARG A 256 -16.28 3.31 -6.93
C ARG A 256 -17.05 2.04 -7.32
N VAL A 257 -17.08 1.72 -8.60
CA VAL A 257 -17.75 0.51 -9.14
C VAL A 257 -17.23 -0.78 -8.51
N GLY A 258 -15.99 -0.78 -8.02
CA GLY A 258 -15.42 -1.91 -7.29
C GLY A 258 -16.25 -2.39 -6.09
N MET A 259 -17.00 -1.49 -5.42
CA MET A 259 -17.95 -1.89 -4.37
C MET A 259 -19.09 -2.74 -4.96
N GLY A 260 -19.66 -2.31 -6.08
CA GLY A 260 -20.70 -3.06 -6.79
C GLY A 260 -20.21 -4.43 -7.27
N VAL A 261 -18.99 -4.49 -7.81
CA VAL A 261 -18.36 -5.76 -8.22
C VAL A 261 -18.17 -6.70 -7.03
N LEU A 262 -17.70 -6.19 -5.89
CA LEU A 262 -17.57 -6.97 -4.66
C LEU A 262 -18.92 -7.55 -4.23
N LEU A 263 -19.96 -6.72 -4.14
CA LEU A 263 -21.31 -7.15 -3.74
C LEU A 263 -21.88 -8.18 -4.73
N ALA A 264 -21.69 -7.97 -6.03
CA ALA A 264 -22.18 -8.88 -7.05
C ALA A 264 -21.50 -10.26 -7.00
N LYS A 265 -20.18 -10.29 -6.79
CA LYS A 265 -19.42 -11.54 -6.61
C LYS A 265 -19.81 -12.24 -5.30
N TYR A 266 -19.97 -11.47 -4.22
CA TYR A 266 -20.45 -12.03 -2.95
C TYR A 266 -21.84 -12.64 -3.08
N TYR A 267 -22.79 -11.93 -3.73
CA TYR A 267 -24.16 -12.42 -3.93
C TYR A 267 -24.22 -13.73 -4.71
N GLN A 268 -23.35 -13.93 -5.70
CA GLN A 268 -23.28 -15.18 -6.47
C GLN A 268 -22.93 -16.39 -5.59
N LEU A 269 -22.18 -16.18 -4.51
CA LEU A 269 -21.80 -17.22 -3.55
C LEU A 269 -22.76 -17.30 -2.36
N HIS A 270 -23.30 -16.16 -1.96
CA HIS A 270 -24.16 -15.99 -0.78
C HIS A 270 -25.38 -15.14 -1.14
N PRO A 271 -26.44 -15.73 -1.73
CA PRO A 271 -27.63 -14.99 -2.14
C PRO A 271 -28.36 -14.38 -0.94
N VAL A 272 -28.33 -13.05 -0.82
CA VAL A 272 -28.98 -12.25 0.22
C VAL A 272 -29.86 -11.19 -0.45
N ALA A 273 -31.14 -11.14 -0.09
CA ALA A 273 -32.14 -10.30 -0.75
C ALA A 273 -31.78 -8.80 -0.71
N GLU A 274 -31.28 -8.32 0.41
CA GLU A 274 -30.86 -6.92 0.62
C GLU A 274 -29.70 -6.54 -0.28
N VAL A 275 -28.73 -7.44 -0.48
CA VAL A 275 -27.58 -7.24 -1.38
C VAL A 275 -28.07 -7.15 -2.82
N LYS A 276 -28.99 -8.04 -3.25
CA LYS A 276 -29.59 -7.99 -4.59
C LYS A 276 -30.32 -6.67 -4.83
N ALA A 277 -31.16 -6.28 -3.89
CA ALA A 277 -31.91 -5.02 -3.98
C ALA A 277 -30.98 -3.80 -4.07
N SER A 278 -29.91 -3.79 -3.30
CA SER A 278 -28.86 -2.76 -3.35
C SER A 278 -28.19 -2.71 -4.72
N LEU A 279 -27.80 -3.86 -5.28
CA LEU A 279 -27.17 -3.99 -6.59
C LEU A 279 -28.06 -3.48 -7.73
N LEU A 280 -29.35 -3.82 -7.71
CA LEU A 280 -30.30 -3.36 -8.74
C LEU A 280 -30.45 -1.83 -8.72
N ARG A 281 -30.53 -1.22 -7.55
CA ARG A 281 -30.54 0.25 -7.42
C ARG A 281 -29.27 0.87 -7.96
N TYR A 282 -28.10 0.28 -7.62
CA TYR A 282 -26.81 0.77 -8.09
C TYR A 282 -26.65 0.63 -9.62
N ALA A 283 -27.09 -0.48 -10.21
CA ALA A 283 -27.12 -0.64 -11.66
C ALA A 283 -27.96 0.44 -12.35
N SER A 284 -29.13 0.76 -11.80
CA SER A 284 -29.96 1.88 -12.26
C SER A 284 -29.25 3.23 -12.14
N PHE A 285 -28.52 3.48 -11.04
CA PHE A 285 -27.72 4.68 -10.87
C PHE A 285 -26.64 4.79 -11.95
N LEU A 286 -25.86 3.73 -12.17
CA LEU A 286 -24.81 3.71 -13.22
C LEU A 286 -25.40 4.04 -14.58
N ARG A 287 -26.45 3.35 -14.98
CA ARG A 287 -27.07 3.52 -16.32
C ARG A 287 -27.66 4.91 -16.52
N ASN A 288 -28.35 5.44 -15.52
CA ASN A 288 -29.12 6.69 -15.67
C ASN A 288 -28.36 7.95 -15.25
N ARG A 289 -27.25 7.84 -14.54
CA ARG A 289 -26.51 8.99 -13.99
C ARG A 289 -25.06 9.09 -14.45
N LEU A 290 -24.37 7.96 -14.57
CA LEU A 290 -22.96 7.91 -14.99
C LEU A 290 -22.76 7.58 -16.48
N GLN A 291 -23.84 7.28 -17.20
CA GLN A 291 -23.78 7.01 -18.63
C GLN A 291 -24.78 7.90 -19.40
N ASP A 292 -24.44 8.21 -20.64
CA ASP A 292 -25.39 8.79 -21.59
C ASP A 292 -26.11 7.71 -22.45
N ALA A 293 -26.88 8.14 -23.44
CA ALA A 293 -27.62 7.23 -24.31
C ALA A 293 -26.69 6.27 -25.09
N ASP A 294 -25.50 6.72 -25.42
CA ASP A 294 -24.49 5.96 -26.19
C ASP A 294 -23.53 5.18 -25.29
N TYR A 295 -23.85 4.99 -24.00
CA TYR A 295 -23.05 4.30 -22.99
C TYR A 295 -21.69 4.96 -22.71
N LYS A 296 -21.50 6.22 -23.08
CA LYS A 296 -20.33 6.98 -22.67
C LYS A 296 -20.33 7.11 -21.17
N THR A 297 -19.28 6.60 -20.54
CA THR A 297 -19.18 6.49 -19.08
C THR A 297 -18.36 7.64 -18.50
N PHE A 298 -18.94 8.38 -17.56
CA PHE A 298 -18.33 9.54 -16.92
C PHE A 298 -17.67 9.18 -15.59
N SER A 299 -16.63 9.92 -15.23
CA SER A 299 -15.93 9.70 -13.95
C SER A 299 -16.81 10.03 -12.75
N SER A 300 -17.73 11.01 -12.87
CA SER A 300 -18.68 11.38 -11.82
C SER A 300 -19.94 12.00 -12.39
N VAL A 301 -20.99 12.11 -11.58
CA VAL A 301 -22.27 12.75 -11.95
C VAL A 301 -22.08 14.21 -12.35
N ASP A 302 -21.19 14.94 -11.65
CA ASP A 302 -20.98 16.37 -11.87
C ASP A 302 -19.94 16.68 -12.96
N GLN A 303 -19.18 15.68 -13.42
CA GLN A 303 -18.11 15.90 -14.41
C GLN A 303 -18.28 15.04 -15.67
N LYS A 304 -19.33 15.33 -16.40
CA LYS A 304 -19.66 14.66 -17.66
C LYS A 304 -18.63 14.90 -18.77
N GLY A 305 -17.72 15.87 -18.63
CA GLY A 305 -16.60 16.09 -19.55
C GLY A 305 -15.45 15.07 -19.41
N ARG A 306 -15.41 14.29 -18.32
CA ARG A 306 -14.34 13.33 -18.06
C ARG A 306 -14.83 11.91 -18.25
N ASN A 307 -14.41 11.29 -19.34
CA ASN A 307 -14.55 9.87 -19.60
C ASN A 307 -13.14 9.27 -19.78
N ARG A 308 -12.71 8.47 -18.84
CA ARG A 308 -11.41 7.82 -18.86
C ARG A 308 -11.59 6.38 -19.39
N ALA A 309 -10.63 5.88 -20.15
CA ALA A 309 -10.70 4.53 -20.75
C ALA A 309 -10.96 3.43 -19.72
N TYR A 310 -10.34 3.50 -18.55
CA TYR A 310 -10.50 2.49 -17.49
C TYR A 310 -11.89 2.49 -16.85
N ASN A 311 -12.66 3.59 -16.91
CA ASN A 311 -14.02 3.62 -16.38
C ASN A 311 -14.92 2.61 -17.11
N TYR A 312 -14.71 2.42 -18.39
CA TYR A 312 -15.49 1.46 -19.20
C TYR A 312 -15.23 0.02 -18.77
N VAL A 313 -13.97 -0.33 -18.52
CA VAL A 313 -13.59 -1.68 -18.08
C VAL A 313 -14.24 -2.03 -16.76
N TRP A 314 -14.22 -1.10 -15.78
CA TRP A 314 -14.82 -1.33 -14.48
C TRP A 314 -16.33 -1.47 -14.53
N VAL A 315 -17.00 -0.61 -15.29
CA VAL A 315 -18.47 -0.69 -15.47
C VAL A 315 -18.87 -1.93 -16.25
N ALA A 316 -18.08 -2.32 -17.27
CA ALA A 316 -18.32 -3.55 -18.02
C ALA A 316 -18.20 -4.80 -17.12
N ASP A 317 -17.19 -4.88 -16.21
CA ASP A 317 -17.11 -5.98 -15.24
C ASP A 317 -18.33 -6.00 -14.32
N PHE A 318 -18.77 -4.85 -13.83
CA PHE A 318 -19.97 -4.78 -13.00
C PHE A 318 -21.23 -5.31 -13.75
N TYR A 319 -21.47 -4.85 -14.97
CA TYR A 319 -22.63 -5.33 -15.76
C TYR A 319 -22.50 -6.81 -16.08
N PHE A 320 -21.32 -7.32 -16.36
CA PHE A 320 -21.11 -8.75 -16.54
C PHE A 320 -21.44 -9.57 -15.27
N GLN A 321 -21.07 -9.06 -14.08
CA GLN A 321 -21.47 -9.71 -12.85
C GLN A 321 -22.98 -9.62 -12.61
N MET A 322 -23.62 -8.50 -12.97
CA MET A 322 -25.07 -8.35 -12.87
C MET A 322 -25.82 -9.29 -13.83
N TYR A 323 -25.31 -9.45 -15.06
CA TYR A 323 -25.85 -10.44 -16.00
C TYR A 323 -25.87 -11.85 -15.41
N LYS A 324 -24.81 -12.26 -14.73
CA LYS A 324 -24.79 -13.58 -14.05
C LYS A 324 -25.84 -13.73 -12.94
N ILE A 325 -26.25 -12.63 -12.34
CA ILE A 325 -27.25 -12.60 -11.24
C ILE A 325 -28.67 -12.55 -11.78
N THR A 326 -28.90 -11.76 -12.82
CA THR A 326 -30.25 -11.44 -13.32
C THR A 326 -30.64 -12.19 -14.57
N ASN A 327 -29.66 -12.68 -15.34
CA ASN A 327 -29.83 -13.22 -16.68
C ASN A 327 -30.38 -12.18 -17.70
N ASP A 328 -30.32 -10.90 -17.33
CA ASP A 328 -30.77 -9.79 -18.16
C ASP A 328 -29.62 -9.31 -19.03
N LYS A 329 -29.89 -9.15 -20.34
CA LYS A 329 -28.91 -8.71 -21.34
C LYS A 329 -28.99 -7.21 -21.65
N ALA A 330 -29.95 -6.50 -21.03
CA ALA A 330 -30.18 -5.08 -21.26
C ALA A 330 -29.22 -4.17 -20.48
#